data_6cff8e8d56adb57efa55d6d11c68a02f
#
_entry.id   6cff8e8d56adb57efa55d6d11c68a02f
#
_cell.length_a   1.000
_cell.length_b   1.000
_cell.length_c   1.000
_cell.angle_alpha   90.00
_cell.angle_beta   90.00
_cell.angle_gamma   90.00
#
_symmetry.space_group_name_H-M   'P 1'
#
loop_
_entity.id
_entity.type
_entity.pdbx_description
1 polymer ?
#
loop_
_entity_poly.entity_id
_entity_poly.type
_entity_poly.pdbx_seq_one_letter_code
_entity_poly.pdbx_strand_id
1 'polypeptide(L)'
;MIFCFSGTGNSRYIAQRVAEALQETVIDLNARIKANDTTTVDTGSDVIMVTPTYAWRIPKIVSEWMAKTKWTGAKRIWFVMDCGSEIGNAAKYNRSLAEQKQLHYMGTAQIIMPENYIAMFNAPQVDEAQQITAKAEPDIQAAIKCIQKKQEFPVPRNNLYDRLMSGPVNPIFYKMIVKADDFKASEACTGCGLCVRKCPMNNIQLREKKPVWGKNCTHCMACICYCPTEAIEYGKKSVGKPRYQFEKLTGVK
;
A
#
# COMPACT_ATOMS: atom_id res chain seq x y z
N MET A 1 5.02 -2.41 17.50
CA MET A 1 4.79 -1.21 16.66
C MET A 1 4.36 -1.60 15.26
N ILE A 2 3.30 -1.02 14.73
CA ILE A 2 2.77 -1.32 13.39
C ILE A 2 2.93 -0.09 12.50
N PHE A 3 3.60 -0.24 11.36
CA PHE A 3 3.68 0.77 10.32
C PHE A 3 2.73 0.41 9.18
N CYS A 4 1.93 1.37 8.73
CA CYS A 4 0.98 1.16 7.65
C CYS A 4 1.11 2.20 6.55
N PHE A 5 1.28 1.76 5.31
CA PHE A 5 1.08 2.57 4.12
C PHE A 5 -0.13 2.03 3.35
N SER A 6 -1.08 2.91 3.00
CA SER A 6 -2.29 2.49 2.29
C SER A 6 -2.70 3.52 1.24
N GLY A 7 -2.99 3.08 0.02
CA GLY A 7 -3.54 3.92 -1.05
C GLY A 7 -5.03 4.16 -0.90
N THR A 8 -5.82 3.10 -0.85
CA THR A 8 -7.29 3.12 -0.93
C THR A 8 -8.00 2.36 0.20
N GLY A 9 -7.28 1.95 1.25
CA GLY A 9 -7.86 1.44 2.48
C GLY A 9 -7.52 -0.02 2.82
N ASN A 10 -7.20 -0.90 1.86
CA ASN A 10 -6.94 -2.33 2.13
C ASN A 10 -5.89 -2.56 3.24
N SER A 11 -4.67 -2.06 3.04
CA SER A 11 -3.60 -2.21 4.05
C SER A 11 -3.97 -1.57 5.38
N ARG A 12 -4.73 -0.46 5.37
CA ARG A 12 -5.21 0.19 6.61
C ARG A 12 -6.13 -0.74 7.38
N TYR A 13 -7.08 -1.39 6.70
CA TYR A 13 -7.96 -2.37 7.32
C TYR A 13 -7.16 -3.50 7.97
N ILE A 14 -6.22 -4.10 7.25
CA ILE A 14 -5.37 -5.18 7.77
C ILE A 14 -4.57 -4.68 8.99
N ALA A 15 -3.97 -3.48 8.90
CA ALA A 15 -3.20 -2.91 10.00
C ALA A 15 -4.07 -2.66 11.25
N GLN A 16 -5.31 -2.22 11.09
CA GLN A 16 -6.26 -2.06 12.19
C GLN A 16 -6.59 -3.40 12.84
N ARG A 17 -6.87 -4.46 12.05
CA ARG A 17 -7.12 -5.80 12.57
C ARG A 17 -5.93 -6.36 13.37
N VAL A 18 -4.71 -6.14 12.86
CA VAL A 18 -3.48 -6.51 13.59
C VAL A 18 -3.33 -5.69 14.88
N ALA A 19 -3.60 -4.38 14.82
CA ALA A 19 -3.49 -3.47 15.95
C ALA A 19 -4.46 -3.83 17.09
N GLU A 20 -5.71 -4.09 16.75
CA GLU A 20 -6.74 -4.54 17.69
C GLU A 20 -6.32 -5.84 18.41
N ALA A 21 -5.82 -6.81 17.65
CA ALA A 21 -5.44 -8.11 18.20
C ALA A 21 -4.17 -8.08 19.08
N LEU A 22 -3.27 -7.13 18.80
CA LEU A 22 -2.00 -6.97 19.55
C LEU A 22 -2.08 -5.87 20.60
N GLN A 23 -3.17 -5.10 20.67
CA GLN A 23 -3.32 -3.89 21.49
C GLN A 23 -2.18 -2.88 21.24
N GLU A 24 -1.81 -2.71 19.96
CA GLU A 24 -0.72 -1.87 19.51
C GLU A 24 -1.26 -0.68 18.70
N THR A 25 -0.46 0.38 18.59
CA THR A 25 -0.78 1.55 17.76
C THR A 25 -0.27 1.38 16.34
N VAL A 26 -1.00 2.00 15.39
CA VAL A 26 -0.60 2.07 13.98
C VAL A 26 0.02 3.43 13.69
N ILE A 27 1.22 3.42 13.15
CA ILE A 27 1.86 4.63 12.58
C ILE A 27 1.47 4.75 11.11
N ASP A 28 0.83 5.85 10.75
CA ASP A 28 0.46 6.18 9.36
C ASP A 28 1.70 6.64 8.57
N LEU A 29 2.21 5.77 7.71
CA LEU A 29 3.34 6.09 6.83
C LEU A 29 2.96 7.09 5.74
N ASN A 30 1.69 7.17 5.33
CA ASN A 30 1.26 8.18 4.37
C ASN A 30 1.50 9.59 4.93
N ALA A 31 1.18 9.80 6.21
CA ALA A 31 1.39 11.07 6.90
C ALA A 31 2.89 11.38 7.07
N ARG A 32 3.69 10.42 7.55
CA ARG A 32 5.14 10.61 7.74
C ARG A 32 5.86 10.88 6.43
N ILE A 33 5.57 10.11 5.39
CA ILE A 33 6.16 10.30 4.05
C ILE A 33 5.76 11.66 3.49
N LYS A 34 4.48 12.04 3.62
CA LYS A 34 3.98 13.34 3.18
C LYS A 34 4.68 14.51 3.89
N ALA A 35 4.98 14.37 5.16
CA ALA A 35 5.71 15.35 5.97
C ALA A 35 7.23 15.30 5.75
N ASN A 36 7.76 14.38 4.93
CA ASN A 36 9.19 14.05 4.85
C ASN A 36 9.81 13.73 6.22
N ASP A 37 9.00 13.16 7.12
CA ASP A 37 9.41 12.85 8.47
C ASP A 37 10.18 11.52 8.51
N THR A 38 11.47 11.62 8.69
CA THR A 38 12.42 10.52 8.91
C THR A 38 13.06 10.56 10.31
N THR A 39 12.42 11.24 11.26
CA THR A 39 12.88 11.27 12.64
C THR A 39 12.92 9.88 13.24
N THR A 40 13.84 9.67 14.18
CA THR A 40 14.01 8.39 14.88
C THR A 40 12.69 7.93 15.49
N VAL A 41 12.38 6.63 15.35
CA VAL A 41 11.20 6.00 15.94
C VAL A 41 11.63 4.98 16.96
N ASP A 42 11.12 5.09 18.19
CA ASP A 42 11.20 4.01 19.14
C ASP A 42 10.11 2.98 18.83
N THR A 43 10.51 1.81 18.35
CA THR A 43 9.59 0.80 17.84
C THR A 43 9.27 -0.30 18.82
N GLY A 44 9.99 -0.35 19.95
CA GLY A 44 10.06 -1.60 20.73
C GLY A 44 10.68 -2.73 19.91
N SER A 45 10.60 -3.97 20.40
CA SER A 45 11.32 -5.12 19.81
C SER A 45 10.73 -5.64 18.51
N ASP A 46 9.42 -5.48 18.29
CA ASP A 46 8.66 -6.13 17.25
C ASP A 46 8.04 -5.10 16.30
N VAL A 47 8.39 -5.19 15.03
CA VAL A 47 7.91 -4.31 13.98
C VAL A 47 7.04 -5.11 13.02
N ILE A 48 5.86 -4.57 12.70
CA ILE A 48 4.98 -5.10 11.67
C ILE A 48 4.84 -4.03 10.58
N MET A 49 5.19 -4.39 9.35
CA MET A 49 5.06 -3.52 8.18
C MET A 49 3.88 -3.98 7.34
N VAL A 50 2.81 -3.18 7.28
CA VAL A 50 1.61 -3.48 6.50
C VAL A 50 1.55 -2.56 5.29
N THR A 51 1.57 -3.13 4.08
CA THR A 51 1.64 -2.36 2.84
C THR A 51 0.91 -3.04 1.68
N PRO A 52 0.46 -2.28 0.67
CA PRO A 52 0.05 -2.88 -0.59
C PRO A 52 1.27 -3.40 -1.36
N THR A 53 0.99 -4.20 -2.38
CA THR A 53 1.96 -4.69 -3.35
C THR A 53 1.96 -3.78 -4.57
N TYR A 54 3.11 -3.14 -4.87
CA TYR A 54 3.30 -2.35 -6.09
C TYR A 54 4.36 -3.02 -6.97
N ALA A 55 3.92 -3.49 -8.12
CA ALA A 55 4.80 -4.21 -9.05
C ALA A 55 5.62 -5.31 -8.35
N TRP A 56 4.95 -6.20 -7.61
CA TRP A 56 5.50 -7.38 -6.93
C TRP A 56 6.55 -7.09 -5.84
N ARG A 57 6.49 -5.88 -5.23
CA ARG A 57 7.29 -5.50 -4.04
C ARG A 57 6.47 -4.58 -3.15
N ILE A 58 6.97 -4.28 -1.96
CA ILE A 58 6.43 -3.14 -1.21
C ILE A 58 6.64 -1.84 -2.00
N PRO A 59 5.80 -0.81 -1.81
CA PRO A 59 5.95 0.46 -2.52
C PRO A 59 7.36 1.04 -2.33
N LYS A 60 7.97 1.49 -3.44
CA LYS A 60 9.33 2.06 -3.44
C LYS A 60 9.50 3.15 -2.39
N ILE A 61 8.49 4.01 -2.25
CA ILE A 61 8.49 5.10 -1.27
C ILE A 61 8.54 4.60 0.20
N VAL A 62 7.97 3.42 0.48
CA VAL A 62 8.04 2.79 1.81
C VAL A 62 9.44 2.24 2.06
N SER A 63 10.03 1.53 1.10
CA SER A 63 11.39 1.02 1.23
C SER A 63 12.41 2.15 1.38
N GLU A 64 12.22 3.27 0.66
CA GLU A 64 13.07 4.45 0.80
C GLU A 64 12.91 5.13 2.15
N TRP A 65 11.69 5.23 2.67
CA TRP A 65 11.43 5.75 4.01
C TRP A 65 12.05 4.85 5.08
N MET A 66 11.90 3.53 4.97
CA MET A 66 12.54 2.57 5.86
C MET A 66 14.06 2.76 5.88
N ALA A 67 14.70 2.89 4.72
CA ALA A 67 16.14 3.05 4.62
C ALA A 67 16.65 4.32 5.32
N LYS A 68 15.89 5.42 5.24
CA LYS A 68 16.26 6.73 5.78
C LYS A 68 15.96 6.90 7.28
N THR A 69 14.93 6.21 7.80
CA THR A 69 14.46 6.41 9.17
C THR A 69 15.25 5.51 10.13
N LYS A 70 15.79 6.06 11.20
CA LYS A 70 16.41 5.28 12.28
C LYS A 70 15.35 4.70 13.18
N TRP A 71 15.47 3.41 13.52
CA TRP A 71 14.62 2.72 14.48
C TRP A 71 15.43 2.32 15.72
N THR A 72 14.85 2.54 16.91
CA THR A 72 15.46 2.11 18.17
C THR A 72 14.61 1.02 18.81
N GLY A 73 15.26 0.06 19.46
CA GLY A 73 14.58 -1.06 20.10
C GLY A 73 14.21 -2.22 19.18
N ALA A 74 14.09 -2.01 17.85
CA ALA A 74 13.70 -3.03 16.89
C ALA A 74 14.66 -4.22 16.87
N LYS A 75 14.10 -5.44 16.89
CA LYS A 75 14.84 -6.71 16.78
C LYS A 75 14.31 -7.59 15.67
N ARG A 76 13.00 -7.59 15.44
CA ARG A 76 12.29 -8.46 14.49
C ARG A 76 11.34 -7.67 13.62
N ILE A 77 11.13 -8.13 12.38
CA ILE A 77 10.17 -7.53 11.47
C ILE A 77 9.36 -8.57 10.69
N TRP A 78 8.03 -8.41 10.69
CA TRP A 78 7.08 -9.09 9.84
C TRP A 78 6.60 -8.15 8.76
N PHE A 79 6.43 -8.66 7.55
CA PHE A 79 5.79 -7.93 6.45
C PHE A 79 4.44 -8.57 6.15
N VAL A 80 3.37 -7.77 6.15
CA VAL A 80 2.03 -8.19 5.72
C VAL A 80 1.68 -7.37 4.50
N MET A 81 1.54 -8.04 3.36
CA MET A 81 1.35 -7.38 2.07
C MET A 81 -0.01 -7.77 1.48
N ASP A 82 -0.84 -6.76 1.18
CA ASP A 82 -2.05 -6.97 0.39
C ASP A 82 -1.79 -6.83 -1.11
N CYS A 83 -2.55 -7.60 -1.89
CA CYS A 83 -2.49 -7.61 -3.36
C CYS A 83 -3.82 -8.06 -3.95
N GLY A 84 -4.08 -7.73 -5.22
CA GLY A 84 -5.24 -8.23 -5.95
C GLY A 84 -5.11 -9.71 -6.36
N SER A 85 -3.86 -10.21 -6.51
CA SER A 85 -3.61 -11.59 -6.93
C SER A 85 -2.38 -12.21 -6.26
N GLU A 86 -1.20 -11.59 -6.40
CA GLU A 86 0.07 -12.17 -5.95
C GLU A 86 1.09 -11.10 -5.54
N ILE A 87 2.01 -11.49 -4.66
CA ILE A 87 3.14 -10.64 -4.25
C ILE A 87 4.44 -10.98 -4.98
N GLY A 88 4.43 -12.00 -5.84
CA GLY A 88 5.61 -12.50 -6.51
C GLY A 88 6.72 -12.91 -5.53
N ASN A 89 7.95 -12.55 -5.83
CA ASN A 89 9.11 -12.81 -4.96
C ASN A 89 9.43 -11.63 -4.00
N ALA A 90 8.40 -10.92 -3.51
CA ALA A 90 8.57 -9.80 -2.57
C ALA A 90 9.34 -10.19 -1.31
N ALA A 91 9.16 -11.43 -0.83
CA ALA A 91 9.82 -11.96 0.36
C ALA A 91 11.35 -11.83 0.31
N LYS A 92 11.97 -12.04 -0.86
CA LYS A 92 13.41 -11.82 -1.06
C LYS A 92 13.83 -10.39 -0.77
N TYR A 93 13.07 -9.42 -1.28
CA TYR A 93 13.38 -7.99 -1.15
C TYR A 93 13.09 -7.46 0.25
N ASN A 94 12.04 -7.96 0.88
CA ASN A 94 11.70 -7.65 2.27
C ASN A 94 12.76 -8.19 3.24
N ARG A 95 13.27 -9.40 3.00
CA ARG A 95 14.41 -9.96 3.75
C ARG A 95 15.65 -9.05 3.63
N SER A 96 15.98 -8.63 2.41
CA SER A 96 17.12 -7.72 2.20
C SER A 96 16.95 -6.38 2.92
N LEU A 97 15.72 -5.82 2.99
CA LEU A 97 15.42 -4.62 3.75
C LEU A 97 15.58 -4.84 5.27
N ALA A 98 15.15 -6.00 5.77
CA ALA A 98 15.33 -6.36 7.18
C ALA A 98 16.82 -6.48 7.52
N GLU A 99 17.62 -7.13 6.66
CA GLU A 99 19.07 -7.27 6.82
C GLU A 99 19.78 -5.91 6.83
N GLN A 100 19.42 -5.00 5.93
CA GLN A 100 19.95 -3.63 5.91
C GLN A 100 19.64 -2.86 7.19
N LYS A 101 18.53 -3.19 7.84
CA LYS A 101 18.11 -2.64 9.15
C LYS A 101 18.69 -3.41 10.34
N GLN A 102 19.46 -4.47 10.11
CA GLN A 102 19.99 -5.37 11.14
C GLN A 102 18.86 -6.01 11.98
N LEU A 103 17.73 -6.32 11.35
CA LEU A 103 16.57 -6.94 11.98
C LEU A 103 16.44 -8.41 11.58
N HIS A 104 15.98 -9.23 12.51
CA HIS A 104 15.59 -10.59 12.19
C HIS A 104 14.31 -10.57 11.34
N TYR A 105 14.41 -11.11 10.12
CA TYR A 105 13.29 -11.20 9.20
C TYR A 105 12.36 -12.36 9.59
N MET A 106 11.14 -12.03 9.97
CA MET A 106 10.12 -12.97 10.44
C MET A 106 9.16 -13.43 9.32
N GLY A 107 9.45 -13.09 8.07
CA GLY A 107 8.67 -13.53 6.93
C GLY A 107 7.81 -12.45 6.29
N THR A 108 7.15 -12.85 5.19
CA THR A 108 6.19 -12.02 4.44
C THR A 108 4.90 -12.80 4.24
N ALA A 109 3.80 -12.31 4.78
CA ALA A 109 2.46 -12.83 4.54
C ALA A 109 1.82 -12.11 3.35
N GLN A 110 1.12 -12.88 2.50
CA GLN A 110 0.30 -12.39 1.40
C GLN A 110 -1.16 -12.42 1.83
N ILE A 111 -1.88 -11.32 1.61
CA ILE A 111 -3.33 -11.21 1.84
C ILE A 111 -3.99 -10.77 0.53
N ILE A 112 -4.86 -11.61 -0.03
CA ILE A 112 -5.62 -11.24 -1.22
C ILE A 112 -6.74 -10.28 -0.82
N MET A 113 -6.71 -9.07 -1.39
CA MET A 113 -7.69 -8.01 -1.12
C MET A 113 -8.27 -7.48 -2.45
N PRO A 114 -9.39 -6.76 -2.42
CA PRO A 114 -9.99 -6.19 -3.62
C PRO A 114 -8.98 -5.35 -4.44
N GLU A 115 -8.98 -5.55 -5.76
CA GLU A 115 -8.14 -4.78 -6.67
C GLU A 115 -8.52 -3.30 -6.66
N ASN A 116 -7.52 -2.43 -6.65
CA ASN A 116 -7.71 -0.98 -6.62
C ASN A 116 -6.88 -0.21 -7.67
N TYR A 117 -6.02 -0.89 -8.42
CA TYR A 117 -5.15 -0.27 -9.41
C TYR A 117 -5.89 -0.02 -10.72
N ILE A 118 -6.88 0.89 -10.68
CA ILE A 118 -7.79 1.19 -11.81
C ILE A 118 -7.10 1.81 -13.03
N ALA A 119 -5.85 2.23 -12.91
CA ALA A 119 -5.03 2.62 -14.07
C ALA A 119 -4.74 1.46 -15.03
N MET A 120 -4.83 0.20 -14.57
CA MET A 120 -4.62 -1.00 -15.39
C MET A 120 -5.77 -2.01 -15.29
N PHE A 121 -6.30 -2.26 -14.10
CA PHE A 121 -7.28 -3.30 -13.82
C PHE A 121 -8.65 -2.70 -13.54
N ASN A 122 -9.67 -3.53 -13.41
CA ASN A 122 -10.97 -3.12 -12.92
C ASN A 122 -11.03 -3.33 -11.40
N ALA A 123 -11.57 -2.37 -10.68
CA ALA A 123 -11.94 -2.60 -9.29
C ALA A 123 -13.23 -3.44 -9.25
N PRO A 124 -13.40 -4.30 -8.23
CA PRO A 124 -14.62 -5.08 -8.07
C PRO A 124 -15.81 -4.18 -7.70
N GLN A 125 -17.01 -4.67 -7.95
CA GLN A 125 -18.24 -4.09 -7.41
C GLN A 125 -18.35 -4.37 -5.90
N VAL A 126 -19.29 -3.71 -5.22
CA VAL A 126 -19.44 -3.78 -3.75
C VAL A 126 -19.55 -5.22 -3.24
N ASP A 127 -20.47 -6.00 -3.82
CA ASP A 127 -20.73 -7.39 -3.38
C ASP A 127 -19.49 -8.29 -3.56
N GLU A 128 -18.81 -8.13 -4.68
CA GLU A 128 -17.57 -8.85 -4.96
C GLU A 128 -16.44 -8.42 -4.00
N ALA A 129 -16.32 -7.14 -3.73
CA ALA A 129 -15.34 -6.62 -2.77
C ALA A 129 -15.58 -7.16 -1.36
N GLN A 130 -16.84 -7.25 -0.94
CA GLN A 130 -17.23 -7.86 0.36
C GLN A 130 -16.85 -9.35 0.42
N GLN A 131 -17.12 -10.11 -0.64
CA GLN A 131 -16.76 -11.52 -0.72
C GLN A 131 -15.23 -11.73 -0.69
N ILE A 132 -14.46 -10.91 -1.40
CA ILE A 132 -12.99 -10.97 -1.38
C ILE A 132 -12.49 -10.67 0.04
N THR A 133 -13.03 -9.63 0.69
CA THR A 133 -12.64 -9.26 2.05
C THR A 133 -12.98 -10.36 3.06
N ALA A 134 -14.15 -10.96 2.94
CA ALA A 134 -14.53 -12.08 3.81
C ALA A 134 -13.62 -13.31 3.62
N LYS A 135 -13.20 -13.59 2.39
CA LYS A 135 -12.22 -14.65 2.10
C LYS A 135 -10.81 -14.34 2.60
N ALA A 136 -10.44 -13.06 2.74
CA ALA A 136 -9.14 -12.64 3.27
C ALA A 136 -9.03 -12.80 4.79
N GLU A 137 -10.16 -12.81 5.51
CA GLU A 137 -10.17 -12.82 6.97
C GLU A 137 -9.44 -14.02 7.61
N PRO A 138 -9.56 -15.28 7.14
CA PRO A 138 -8.76 -16.39 7.64
C PRO A 138 -7.26 -16.17 7.53
N ASP A 139 -6.78 -15.59 6.43
CA ASP A 139 -5.36 -15.32 6.21
C ASP A 139 -4.86 -14.19 7.12
N ILE A 140 -5.69 -13.15 7.34
CA ILE A 140 -5.41 -12.08 8.31
C ILE A 140 -5.28 -12.68 9.71
N GLN A 141 -6.21 -13.54 10.12
CA GLN A 141 -6.17 -14.21 11.43
C GLN A 141 -4.94 -15.13 11.57
N ALA A 142 -4.57 -15.84 10.52
CA ALA A 142 -3.37 -16.69 10.52
C ALA A 142 -2.10 -15.83 10.71
N ALA A 143 -2.00 -14.69 10.01
CA ALA A 143 -0.90 -13.75 10.18
C ALA A 143 -0.85 -13.19 11.61
N ILE A 144 -1.97 -12.76 12.17
CA ILE A 144 -2.07 -12.28 13.55
C ILE A 144 -1.58 -13.35 14.54
N LYS A 145 -2.03 -14.59 14.42
CA LYS A 145 -1.62 -15.70 15.30
C LYS A 145 -0.11 -15.95 15.25
N CYS A 146 0.51 -15.90 14.06
CA CYS A 146 1.96 -16.05 13.93
C CYS A 146 2.70 -14.91 14.64
N ILE A 147 2.25 -13.66 14.49
CA ILE A 147 2.87 -12.49 15.14
C ILE A 147 2.73 -12.61 16.67
N GLN A 148 1.53 -12.93 17.19
CA GLN A 148 1.28 -13.10 18.62
C GLN A 148 2.21 -14.16 19.25
N LYS A 149 2.42 -15.26 18.52
CA LYS A 149 3.32 -16.34 18.96
C LYS A 149 4.79 -16.06 18.66
N LYS A 150 5.12 -14.92 18.06
CA LYS A 150 6.48 -14.56 17.63
C LYS A 150 7.10 -15.60 16.70
N GLN A 151 6.30 -16.20 15.84
CA GLN A 151 6.68 -17.19 14.85
C GLN A 151 6.94 -16.53 13.49
N GLU A 152 7.82 -17.16 12.72
CA GLU A 152 8.03 -16.77 11.33
C GLU A 152 6.81 -17.13 10.47
N PHE A 153 6.50 -16.28 9.49
CA PHE A 153 5.50 -16.63 8.48
C PHE A 153 6.03 -17.77 7.60
N PRO A 154 5.14 -18.66 7.12
CA PRO A 154 5.50 -19.64 6.12
C PRO A 154 6.18 -18.99 4.91
N VAL A 155 7.19 -19.64 4.37
CA VAL A 155 7.89 -19.12 3.19
C VAL A 155 6.94 -19.20 1.98
N PRO A 156 6.63 -18.06 1.33
CA PRO A 156 5.80 -18.06 0.13
C PRO A 156 6.44 -18.91 -0.98
N ARG A 157 5.63 -19.73 -1.65
CA ARG A 157 6.09 -20.40 -2.88
C ARG A 157 6.36 -19.35 -3.93
N ASN A 158 7.49 -19.47 -4.63
CA ASN A 158 7.80 -18.62 -5.77
C ASN A 158 8.39 -19.46 -6.92
N ASN A 159 8.10 -19.04 -8.11
CA ASN A 159 8.55 -19.66 -9.34
C ASN A 159 9.47 -18.72 -10.16
N LEU A 160 9.85 -19.11 -11.36
CA LEU A 160 10.71 -18.29 -12.22
C LEU A 160 10.00 -16.99 -12.65
N TYR A 161 8.70 -17.03 -12.90
CA TYR A 161 7.89 -15.86 -13.24
C TYR A 161 7.93 -14.82 -12.10
N ASP A 162 7.70 -15.24 -10.85
CA ASP A 162 7.75 -14.37 -9.67
C ASP A 162 9.12 -13.68 -9.51
N ARG A 163 10.19 -14.43 -9.78
CA ARG A 163 11.57 -13.91 -9.73
C ARG A 163 11.81 -12.86 -10.82
N LEU A 164 11.27 -13.08 -12.02
CA LEU A 164 11.37 -12.16 -13.15
C LEU A 164 10.57 -10.88 -12.86
N MET A 165 9.31 -11.01 -12.41
CA MET A 165 8.41 -9.88 -12.14
C MET A 165 8.92 -9.02 -11.01
N SER A 166 9.28 -9.62 -9.87
CA SER A 166 9.85 -8.87 -8.75
C SER A 166 11.28 -8.39 -9.01
N GLY A 167 12.00 -9.01 -9.94
CA GLY A 167 13.39 -8.70 -10.29
C GLY A 167 13.48 -7.56 -11.32
N PRO A 168 13.86 -7.90 -12.57
CA PRO A 168 14.11 -6.91 -13.62
C PRO A 168 12.85 -6.16 -14.07
N VAL A 169 11.66 -6.77 -13.99
CA VAL A 169 10.41 -6.12 -14.44
C VAL A 169 10.01 -4.99 -13.50
N ASN A 170 10.19 -5.13 -12.19
CA ASN A 170 9.81 -4.10 -11.22
C ASN A 170 10.41 -2.70 -11.52
N PRO A 171 11.74 -2.52 -11.65
CA PRO A 171 12.30 -1.21 -11.95
C PRO A 171 11.89 -0.66 -13.33
N ILE A 172 11.70 -1.55 -14.33
CA ILE A 172 11.20 -1.17 -15.66
C ILE A 172 9.77 -0.65 -15.54
N PHE A 173 8.91 -1.34 -14.78
CA PHE A 173 7.53 -0.92 -14.53
C PHE A 173 7.47 0.48 -13.90
N TYR A 174 8.28 0.73 -12.87
CA TYR A 174 8.36 2.06 -12.26
C TYR A 174 8.81 3.13 -13.26
N LYS A 175 9.79 2.85 -14.10
CA LYS A 175 10.32 3.80 -15.09
C LYS A 175 9.32 4.09 -16.21
N MET A 176 8.59 3.10 -16.67
CA MET A 176 7.74 3.20 -17.87
C MET A 176 6.28 3.49 -17.57
N ILE A 177 5.73 2.90 -16.50
CA ILE A 177 4.30 2.88 -16.21
C ILE A 177 3.91 3.87 -15.10
N VAL A 178 4.72 3.96 -14.04
CA VAL A 178 4.39 4.80 -12.88
C VAL A 178 4.65 6.26 -13.19
N LYS A 179 3.71 6.90 -13.90
CA LYS A 179 3.79 8.30 -14.32
C LYS A 179 2.47 9.02 -14.03
N ALA A 180 2.55 10.30 -13.72
CA ALA A 180 1.35 11.11 -13.46
C ALA A 180 0.75 11.75 -14.71
N ASP A 181 1.41 11.65 -15.86
CA ASP A 181 1.13 12.45 -17.06
C ASP A 181 -0.29 12.23 -17.61
N ASP A 182 -0.86 11.04 -17.40
CA ASP A 182 -2.21 10.70 -17.84
C ASP A 182 -3.32 11.15 -16.86
N PHE A 183 -2.98 11.60 -15.63
CA PHE A 183 -4.00 12.10 -14.70
C PHE A 183 -4.55 13.45 -15.17
N LYS A 184 -5.87 13.54 -15.28
CA LYS A 184 -6.60 14.75 -15.65
C LYS A 184 -7.87 14.89 -14.82
N ALA A 185 -8.26 16.12 -14.55
CA ALA A 185 -9.55 16.43 -13.94
C ALA A 185 -10.51 17.01 -14.97
N SER A 186 -11.75 16.50 -14.99
CA SER A 186 -12.85 17.00 -15.82
C SER A 186 -13.46 18.28 -15.22
N GLU A 187 -14.46 18.83 -15.91
CA GLU A 187 -15.24 19.99 -15.43
C GLU A 187 -16.06 19.69 -14.16
N ALA A 188 -16.34 18.42 -13.86
CA ALA A 188 -16.97 18.01 -12.60
C ALA A 188 -16.09 18.27 -11.35
N CYS A 189 -14.84 18.69 -11.54
CA CYS A 189 -13.94 19.01 -10.42
C CYS A 189 -14.38 20.29 -9.70
N THR A 190 -14.71 20.17 -8.41
CA THR A 190 -15.13 21.28 -7.55
C THR A 190 -13.98 22.07 -6.94
N GLY A 191 -12.72 21.65 -7.14
CA GLY A 191 -11.55 22.31 -6.53
C GLY A 191 -11.41 22.07 -5.02
N CYS A 192 -12.03 21.04 -4.46
CA CYS A 192 -12.08 20.77 -3.01
C CYS A 192 -10.72 20.42 -2.37
N GLY A 193 -9.69 20.13 -3.15
CA GLY A 193 -8.32 19.83 -2.69
C GLY A 193 -8.15 18.47 -2.01
N LEU A 194 -9.15 17.58 -2.00
CA LEU A 194 -9.03 16.27 -1.35
C LEU A 194 -7.89 15.43 -1.96
N CYS A 195 -7.72 15.47 -3.28
CA CYS A 195 -6.63 14.81 -3.98
C CYS A 195 -5.24 15.29 -3.53
N VAL A 196 -5.10 16.59 -3.24
CA VAL A 196 -3.86 17.17 -2.67
C VAL A 196 -3.62 16.63 -1.26
N ARG A 197 -4.67 16.62 -0.41
CA ARG A 197 -4.55 16.10 0.96
C ARG A 197 -4.23 14.61 1.01
N LYS A 198 -4.82 13.81 0.12
CA LYS A 198 -4.62 12.35 0.06
C LYS A 198 -3.30 11.93 -0.62
N CYS A 199 -2.62 12.83 -1.33
CA CYS A 199 -1.37 12.48 -2.01
C CYS A 199 -0.21 12.36 -1.00
N PRO A 200 0.36 11.16 -0.79
CA PRO A 200 1.46 10.97 0.15
C PRO A 200 2.78 11.59 -0.36
N MET A 201 2.88 11.85 -1.67
CA MET A 201 4.08 12.38 -2.31
C MET A 201 4.09 13.90 -2.48
N ASN A 202 3.07 14.62 -1.99
CA ASN A 202 2.87 16.03 -2.29
C ASN A 202 2.95 16.36 -3.80
N ASN A 203 2.56 15.42 -4.64
CA ASN A 203 2.72 15.49 -6.09
C ASN A 203 1.58 16.25 -6.79
N ILE A 204 0.61 16.79 -6.03
CA ILE A 204 -0.58 17.45 -6.58
C ILE A 204 -0.69 18.85 -5.98
N GLN A 205 -0.90 19.84 -6.84
CA GLN A 205 -1.17 21.22 -6.45
C GLN A 205 -2.47 21.69 -7.11
N LEU A 206 -3.20 22.60 -6.49
CA LEU A 206 -4.31 23.29 -7.14
C LEU A 206 -3.79 24.52 -7.88
N ARG A 207 -4.10 24.64 -9.16
CA ARG A 207 -3.94 25.84 -9.96
C ARG A 207 -5.32 26.20 -10.53
N GLU A 208 -5.77 27.42 -10.28
CA GLU A 208 -7.12 27.86 -10.69
C GLU A 208 -8.23 26.88 -10.29
N LYS A 209 -8.17 26.37 -9.05
CA LYS A 209 -9.09 25.36 -8.50
C LYS A 209 -9.07 23.99 -9.19
N LYS A 210 -8.16 23.73 -10.14
CA LYS A 210 -8.00 22.42 -10.78
C LYS A 210 -6.70 21.75 -10.30
N PRO A 211 -6.69 20.42 -10.06
CA PRO A 211 -5.48 19.71 -9.66
C PRO A 211 -4.50 19.58 -10.84
N VAL A 212 -3.24 19.82 -10.56
CA VAL A 212 -2.12 19.61 -11.47
C VAL A 212 -1.14 18.65 -10.81
N TRP A 213 -0.75 17.60 -11.53
CA TRP A 213 0.18 16.58 -11.05
C TRP A 213 1.61 16.90 -11.46
N GLY A 214 2.54 16.71 -10.53
CA GLY A 214 3.97 16.74 -10.80
C GLY A 214 4.49 15.38 -11.27
N LYS A 215 5.82 15.20 -11.24
CA LYS A 215 6.50 13.98 -11.74
C LYS A 215 6.77 12.92 -10.66
N ASN A 216 6.48 13.20 -9.40
CA ASN A 216 6.78 12.33 -8.27
C ASN A 216 5.54 11.51 -7.85
N CYS A 217 4.98 10.73 -8.77
CA CYS A 217 3.82 9.89 -8.51
C CYS A 217 4.24 8.47 -8.13
N THR A 218 3.53 7.85 -7.18
CA THR A 218 3.71 6.43 -6.80
C THR A 218 2.56 5.54 -7.26
N HIS A 219 1.60 6.07 -8.03
CA HIS A 219 0.41 5.35 -8.52
C HIS A 219 -0.43 4.68 -7.41
N CYS A 220 -0.54 5.30 -6.24
CA CYS A 220 -1.33 4.77 -5.13
C CYS A 220 -2.86 4.86 -5.34
N MET A 221 -3.32 5.44 -6.43
CA MET A 221 -4.73 5.65 -6.80
C MET A 221 -5.55 6.47 -5.79
N ALA A 222 -4.99 6.97 -4.71
CA ALA A 222 -5.74 7.71 -3.70
C ALA A 222 -6.45 8.95 -4.29
N CYS A 223 -5.78 9.74 -5.13
CA CYS A 223 -6.37 10.95 -5.70
C CYS A 223 -7.61 10.68 -6.55
N ILE A 224 -7.58 9.64 -7.38
CA ILE A 224 -8.68 9.29 -8.29
C ILE A 224 -9.80 8.56 -7.54
N CYS A 225 -9.46 7.63 -6.63
CA CYS A 225 -10.46 6.84 -5.91
C CYS A 225 -11.19 7.65 -4.83
N TYR A 226 -10.53 8.60 -4.16
CA TYR A 226 -11.18 9.45 -3.14
C TYR A 226 -11.81 10.73 -3.72
N CYS A 227 -11.81 10.95 -5.03
CA CYS A 227 -12.46 12.13 -5.62
C CYS A 227 -13.98 12.06 -5.40
N PRO A 228 -14.61 13.01 -4.69
CA PRO A 228 -16.02 12.93 -4.32
C PRO A 228 -16.96 13.09 -5.51
N THR A 229 -16.50 13.73 -6.58
CA THR A 229 -17.26 13.91 -7.83
C THR A 229 -16.75 13.03 -8.95
N GLU A 230 -15.85 12.08 -8.65
CA GLU A 230 -15.21 11.20 -9.64
C GLU A 230 -14.61 11.94 -10.86
N ALA A 231 -14.25 13.21 -10.66
CA ALA A 231 -13.76 14.08 -11.73
C ALA A 231 -12.36 13.73 -12.22
N ILE A 232 -11.61 12.86 -11.55
CA ILE A 232 -10.23 12.52 -11.91
C ILE A 232 -10.20 11.23 -12.72
N GLU A 233 -9.51 11.29 -13.86
CA GLU A 233 -9.27 10.13 -14.73
C GLU A 233 -7.79 9.92 -15.01
N TYR A 234 -7.39 8.68 -15.29
CA TYR A 234 -6.07 8.30 -15.79
C TYR A 234 -6.17 7.98 -17.28
N GLY A 235 -6.14 9.00 -18.09
CA GLY A 235 -6.42 8.95 -19.53
C GLY A 235 -7.78 8.31 -19.82
N LYS A 236 -7.83 7.40 -20.79
CA LYS A 236 -9.02 6.60 -21.10
C LYS A 236 -9.12 5.30 -20.27
N LYS A 237 -8.05 4.96 -19.53
CA LYS A 237 -7.90 3.65 -18.87
C LYS A 237 -8.80 3.47 -17.64
N SER A 238 -9.18 4.56 -16.99
CA SER A 238 -10.00 4.53 -15.76
C SER A 238 -11.46 4.94 -16.00
N VAL A 239 -11.80 5.40 -17.20
CA VAL A 239 -13.17 5.84 -17.53
C VAL A 239 -14.17 4.70 -17.32
N GLY A 240 -15.25 4.99 -16.58
CA GLY A 240 -16.31 4.02 -16.27
C GLY A 240 -15.93 2.93 -15.26
N LYS A 241 -14.71 2.93 -14.71
CA LYS A 241 -14.33 1.97 -13.68
C LYS A 241 -14.78 2.41 -12.29
N PRO A 242 -15.17 1.46 -11.41
CA PRO A 242 -15.51 1.77 -10.02
C PRO A 242 -14.38 2.48 -9.28
N ARG A 243 -14.73 3.45 -8.41
CA ARG A 243 -13.79 4.20 -7.57
C ARG A 243 -13.67 3.51 -6.21
N TYR A 244 -12.76 2.55 -6.15
CA TYR A 244 -12.59 1.72 -4.96
C TYR A 244 -12.06 2.52 -3.77
N GLN A 245 -12.83 2.47 -2.67
CA GLN A 245 -12.43 2.89 -1.34
C GLN A 245 -12.89 1.81 -0.39
N PHE A 246 -11.98 1.19 0.36
CA PHE A 246 -12.32 0.08 1.24
C PHE A 246 -13.50 0.40 2.16
N GLU A 247 -13.45 1.55 2.82
CA GLU A 247 -14.45 1.97 3.81
C GLU A 247 -15.86 2.15 3.22
N LYS A 248 -15.94 2.57 1.94
CA LYS A 248 -17.23 2.80 1.27
C LYS A 248 -17.84 1.54 0.69
N LEU A 249 -17.01 0.68 0.11
CA LEU A 249 -17.49 -0.44 -0.69
C LEU A 249 -17.71 -1.69 0.17
N THR A 250 -16.99 -1.86 1.25
CA THR A 250 -17.12 -3.03 2.12
C THR A 250 -18.07 -2.82 3.29
N GLY A 251 -18.52 -1.58 3.55
CA GLY A 251 -19.33 -1.25 4.70
C GLY A 251 -18.63 -1.44 6.06
N VAL A 252 -17.37 -1.80 6.05
CA VAL A 252 -16.52 -1.94 7.24
C VAL A 252 -15.93 -0.58 7.56
N LYS A 253 -16.18 -0.07 8.78
CA LYS A 253 -15.64 1.20 9.27
C LYS A 253 -14.28 1.01 9.93
#